data_9d7e896185c2f675c99a53cbcf54ab4d
#
_entry.id   9d7e896185c2f675c99a53cbcf54ab4d
#
_cell.length_a   1.000
_cell.length_b   1.000
_cell.length_c   1.000
_cell.angle_alpha   90.00
_cell.angle_beta   90.00
_cell.angle_gamma   90.00
#
_symmetry.space_group_name_H-M   'P 1'
#
loop_
_entity.id
_entity.type
_entity.pdbx_description
1 polymer ?
#
loop_
_entity_poly.entity_id
_entity_poly.type
_entity_poly.pdbx_seq_one_letter_code
_entity_poly.pdbx_strand_id
1 'polypeptide(L)'
;MCIRDRFTGVGRRYEKHDIKIDDKSLTLIDDYGHHPLEIESNIKAYKEEYKNKKVCMIFQPHRFSRTAQLFDDFIKVLKQTDSLIMLDIYSASEKPIKGINSRRIVETLKQNGHKDVTYLKKHDDVIDLIKKKKDDFDILVTQGAGSVSNICQIIKNQWET
;
A
#
# COMPACT_ATOMS: atom_id res chain seq x y z
N MET A 1 -15.54 35.31 9.53
CA MET A 1 -14.64 34.44 8.76
C MET A 1 -14.65 33.06 9.39
N CYS A 2 -15.42 32.13 8.81
CA CYS A 2 -15.59 30.79 9.38
C CYS A 2 -14.32 29.96 9.20
N ILE A 3 -13.74 29.48 10.29
CA ILE A 3 -12.59 28.56 10.35
C ILE A 3 -12.92 27.20 9.64
N ARG A 4 -14.19 26.96 9.30
CA ARG A 4 -14.66 25.75 8.62
C ARG A 4 -14.14 25.58 7.19
N ASP A 5 -13.75 26.65 6.50
CA ASP A 5 -13.35 26.59 5.09
C ASP A 5 -11.88 26.22 4.85
N ARG A 6 -11.10 25.98 5.93
CA ARG A 6 -9.68 25.58 5.84
C ARG A 6 -9.40 24.15 6.29
N PHE A 7 -10.41 23.39 6.65
CA PHE A 7 -10.23 21.97 6.89
C PHE A 7 -10.29 21.22 5.54
N THR A 8 -9.23 21.39 4.75
CA THR A 8 -8.88 20.39 3.76
C THR A 8 -8.62 19.11 4.56
N GLY A 9 -9.50 18.12 4.44
CA GLY A 9 -9.48 16.90 5.23
C GLY A 9 -8.07 16.36 5.46
N VAL A 10 -7.86 15.59 6.52
CA VAL A 10 -6.58 14.96 6.80
C VAL A 10 -6.15 14.25 5.52
N GLY A 11 -5.14 14.77 4.83
CA GLY A 11 -4.65 14.23 3.57
C GLY A 11 -4.25 12.76 3.71
N ARG A 12 -4.27 12.00 2.61
CA ARG A 12 -3.95 10.58 2.57
C ARG A 12 -4.93 9.70 3.36
N ARG A 13 -6.24 9.98 3.26
CA ARG A 13 -7.30 9.08 3.75
C ARG A 13 -8.20 8.70 2.59
N TYR A 14 -7.92 7.53 2.00
CA TYR A 14 -8.63 7.04 0.82
C TYR A 14 -8.71 8.09 -0.28
N GLU A 15 -7.60 8.80 -0.49
CA GLU A 15 -7.52 9.90 -1.46
C GLU A 15 -7.34 9.34 -2.86
N LYS A 16 -8.22 9.69 -3.78
CA LYS A 16 -8.26 9.16 -5.14
C LYS A 16 -7.62 10.10 -6.14
N HIS A 17 -6.87 9.53 -7.06
CA HIS A 17 -6.25 10.22 -8.20
C HIS A 17 -6.42 9.39 -9.46
N ASP A 18 -6.72 10.05 -10.55
CA ASP A 18 -6.71 9.40 -11.86
C ASP A 18 -5.29 9.44 -12.42
N ILE A 19 -4.77 8.29 -12.82
CA ILE A 19 -3.45 8.15 -13.40
C ILE A 19 -3.53 7.41 -14.74
N LYS A 20 -2.54 7.66 -15.59
CA LYS A 20 -2.41 6.97 -16.87
C LYS A 20 -0.98 6.50 -17.09
N ILE A 21 -0.81 5.19 -17.19
CA ILE A 21 0.48 4.56 -17.49
C ILE A 21 0.44 4.10 -18.94
N ASP A 22 1.20 4.76 -19.81
CA ASP A 22 1.13 4.61 -21.26
C ASP A 22 -0.32 4.83 -21.77
N ASP A 23 -0.99 3.79 -22.21
CA ASP A 23 -2.39 3.82 -22.70
C ASP A 23 -3.43 3.32 -21.67
N LYS A 24 -2.97 2.80 -20.53
CA LYS A 24 -3.83 2.25 -19.47
C LYS A 24 -4.22 3.32 -18.45
N SER A 25 -5.52 3.57 -18.32
CA SER A 25 -6.08 4.40 -17.25
C SER A 25 -6.30 3.57 -15.99
N LEU A 26 -5.87 4.11 -14.85
CA LEU A 26 -5.91 3.47 -13.53
C LEU A 26 -6.41 4.48 -12.49
N THR A 27 -6.91 3.98 -11.37
CA THR A 27 -7.16 4.80 -10.19
C THR A 27 -6.08 4.54 -9.15
N LEU A 28 -5.42 5.59 -8.68
CA LEU A 28 -4.52 5.55 -7.54
C LEU A 28 -5.30 5.95 -6.28
N ILE A 29 -5.19 5.14 -5.23
CA ILE A 29 -5.74 5.45 -3.90
C ILE A 29 -4.57 5.59 -2.94
N ASP A 30 -4.49 6.71 -2.24
CA ASP A 30 -3.47 6.95 -1.21
C ASP A 30 -4.11 6.96 0.17
N ASP A 31 -3.61 6.12 1.07
CA ASP A 31 -4.13 6.00 2.42
C ASP A 31 -3.02 5.86 3.47
N TYR A 32 -3.17 6.63 4.55
CA TYR A 32 -2.23 6.67 5.68
C TYR A 32 -2.35 5.46 6.61
N GLY A 33 -3.44 4.71 6.55
CA GLY A 33 -3.72 3.58 7.44
C GLY A 33 -2.57 2.58 7.50
N HIS A 34 -2.17 2.23 8.70
CA HIS A 34 -1.00 1.38 8.97
C HIS A 34 -1.26 0.30 10.03
N HIS A 35 -2.42 0.36 10.69
CA HIS A 35 -2.88 -0.68 11.61
C HIS A 35 -3.69 -1.73 10.82
N PRO A 36 -3.61 -3.04 11.16
CA PRO A 36 -4.36 -4.08 10.45
C PRO A 36 -5.85 -3.80 10.29
N LEU A 37 -6.50 -3.21 11.29
CA LEU A 37 -7.93 -2.83 11.22
C LEU A 37 -8.20 -1.73 10.19
N GLU A 38 -7.31 -0.74 10.05
CA GLU A 38 -7.43 0.31 9.04
C GLU A 38 -7.25 -0.28 7.63
N ILE A 39 -6.26 -1.15 7.46
CA ILE A 39 -5.99 -1.84 6.20
C ILE A 39 -7.18 -2.72 5.81
N GLU A 40 -7.75 -3.46 6.77
CA GLU A 40 -8.93 -4.29 6.52
C GLU A 40 -10.13 -3.47 6.08
N SER A 41 -10.37 -2.32 6.72
CA SER A 41 -11.44 -1.40 6.35
C SER A 41 -11.28 -0.88 4.92
N ASN A 42 -10.06 -0.52 4.54
CA ASN A 42 -9.75 -0.07 3.18
C ASN A 42 -9.94 -1.20 2.15
N ILE A 43 -9.46 -2.42 2.46
CA ILE A 43 -9.67 -3.58 1.59
C ILE A 43 -11.16 -3.83 1.33
N LYS A 44 -11.99 -3.75 2.37
CA LYS A 44 -13.44 -3.87 2.23
C LYS A 44 -14.01 -2.76 1.37
N ALA A 45 -13.59 -1.51 1.62
CA ALA A 45 -14.09 -0.35 0.90
C ALA A 45 -13.81 -0.45 -0.61
N TYR A 46 -12.58 -0.73 -1.03
CA TYR A 46 -12.29 -0.81 -2.46
C TYR A 46 -12.85 -2.07 -3.11
N LYS A 47 -13.02 -3.18 -2.40
CA LYS A 47 -13.72 -4.37 -2.92
C LYS A 47 -15.21 -4.13 -3.16
N GLU A 48 -15.84 -3.33 -2.32
CA GLU A 48 -17.23 -2.93 -2.50
C GLU A 48 -17.40 -1.90 -3.63
N GLU A 49 -16.53 -0.90 -3.67
CA GLU A 49 -16.60 0.19 -4.65
C GLU A 49 -16.20 -0.28 -6.06
N TYR A 50 -15.18 -1.11 -6.15
CA TYR A 50 -14.61 -1.56 -7.43
C TYR A 50 -14.82 -3.06 -7.66
N LYS A 51 -16.08 -3.48 -7.64
CA LYS A 51 -16.45 -4.88 -7.93
C LYS A 51 -15.86 -5.33 -9.26
N ASN A 52 -15.28 -6.53 -9.30
CA ASN A 52 -14.64 -7.12 -10.48
C ASN A 52 -13.38 -6.38 -11.00
N LYS A 53 -12.82 -5.45 -10.21
CA LYS A 53 -11.54 -4.81 -10.49
C LYS A 53 -10.43 -5.46 -9.67
N LYS A 54 -9.25 -5.58 -10.26
CA LYS A 54 -8.06 -6.08 -9.57
C LYS A 54 -7.31 -4.92 -8.90
N VAL A 55 -6.90 -5.14 -7.67
CA VAL A 55 -6.23 -4.14 -6.85
C VAL A 55 -4.80 -4.59 -6.55
N CYS A 56 -3.83 -3.73 -6.87
CA CYS A 56 -2.45 -3.85 -6.41
C CYS A 56 -2.19 -2.90 -5.26
N MET A 57 -1.83 -3.44 -4.09
CA MET A 57 -1.48 -2.65 -2.92
C MET A 57 0.03 -2.57 -2.77
N ILE A 58 0.56 -1.36 -2.59
CA ILE A 58 1.93 -1.08 -2.15
C ILE A 58 1.85 -0.77 -0.67
N PHE A 59 2.34 -1.66 0.17
CA PHE A 59 2.25 -1.54 1.62
C PHE A 59 3.62 -1.40 2.28
N GLN A 60 3.71 -0.44 3.20
CA GLN A 60 4.86 -0.24 4.06
C GLN A 60 4.46 -0.40 5.53
N PRO A 61 4.96 -1.43 6.22
CA PRO A 61 4.77 -1.54 7.66
C PRO A 61 5.43 -0.35 8.38
N HIS A 62 4.81 0.11 9.44
CA HIS A 62 5.29 1.25 10.23
C HIS A 62 5.62 0.81 11.66
N ARG A 63 6.90 0.90 12.04
CA ARG A 63 7.53 0.47 13.29
C ARG A 63 7.73 -1.04 13.41
N PHE A 64 8.90 -1.41 13.89
CA PHE A 64 9.23 -2.81 14.18
C PHE A 64 8.40 -3.38 15.33
N SER A 65 8.16 -2.60 16.39
CA SER A 65 7.37 -3.02 17.54
C SER A 65 5.93 -3.38 17.16
N ARG A 66 5.27 -2.54 16.35
CA ARG A 66 3.91 -2.81 15.86
C ARG A 66 3.88 -4.04 14.95
N THR A 67 4.86 -4.15 14.05
CA THR A 67 4.94 -5.30 13.14
C THR A 67 5.15 -6.60 13.90
N ALA A 68 5.98 -6.60 14.94
CA ALA A 68 6.17 -7.78 15.80
C ALA A 68 4.90 -8.15 16.58
N GLN A 69 4.28 -7.16 17.21
CA GLN A 69 3.11 -7.35 18.06
C GLN A 69 1.87 -7.82 17.29
N LEU A 70 1.68 -7.32 16.07
CA LEU A 70 0.50 -7.56 15.23
C LEU A 70 0.83 -8.42 13.99
N PHE A 71 1.90 -9.22 14.06
CA PHE A 71 2.38 -9.99 12.91
C PHE A 71 1.29 -10.87 12.29
N ASP A 72 0.60 -11.65 13.10
CA ASP A 72 -0.46 -12.56 12.64
C ASP A 72 -1.67 -11.80 12.08
N ASP A 73 -2.00 -10.66 12.67
CA ASP A 73 -3.07 -9.78 12.16
C ASP A 73 -2.70 -9.19 10.79
N PHE A 74 -1.43 -8.80 10.59
CA PHE A 74 -0.96 -8.37 9.27
C PHE A 74 -1.05 -9.50 8.25
N ILE A 75 -0.63 -10.71 8.58
CA ILE A 75 -0.75 -11.87 7.69
C ILE A 75 -2.21 -12.10 7.29
N LYS A 76 -3.12 -12.08 8.27
CA LYS A 76 -4.54 -12.29 8.03
C LYS A 76 -5.15 -11.24 7.10
N VAL A 77 -4.83 -9.98 7.29
CA VAL A 77 -5.42 -8.90 6.49
C VAL A 77 -4.77 -8.80 5.12
N LEU A 78 -3.44 -8.89 5.02
CA LEU A 78 -2.72 -8.78 3.76
C LEU A 78 -2.97 -9.95 2.82
N LYS A 79 -3.29 -11.12 3.37
CA LYS A 79 -3.73 -12.28 2.57
C LYS A 79 -4.97 -11.99 1.71
N GLN A 80 -5.77 -11.00 2.06
CA GLN A 80 -6.99 -10.62 1.36
C GLN A 80 -6.74 -9.74 0.12
N THR A 81 -5.50 -9.28 -0.10
CA THR A 81 -5.13 -8.47 -1.28
C THR A 81 -5.01 -9.34 -2.52
N ASP A 82 -5.32 -8.78 -3.70
CA ASP A 82 -5.17 -9.48 -4.97
C ASP A 82 -3.69 -9.54 -5.39
N SER A 83 -3.03 -8.40 -5.36
CA SER A 83 -1.60 -8.22 -5.62
C SER A 83 -0.99 -7.31 -4.55
N LEU A 84 0.19 -7.68 -4.05
CA LEU A 84 0.83 -6.96 -2.95
C LEU A 84 2.31 -6.72 -3.24
N ILE A 85 2.73 -5.47 -3.14
CA ILE A 85 4.12 -5.04 -3.13
C ILE A 85 4.47 -4.60 -1.71
N MET A 86 5.38 -5.33 -1.08
CA MET A 86 5.84 -5.06 0.28
C MET A 86 7.12 -4.25 0.27
N LEU A 87 7.15 -3.14 1.00
CA LEU A 87 8.34 -2.34 1.25
C LEU A 87 8.98 -2.68 2.59
N ASP A 88 10.21 -2.23 2.80
CA ASP A 88 10.86 -2.34 4.11
C ASP A 88 10.04 -1.63 5.21
N ILE A 89 10.14 -2.16 6.43
CA ILE A 89 9.52 -1.53 7.60
C ILE A 89 10.09 -0.12 7.77
N TYR A 90 9.21 0.86 7.85
CA TYR A 90 9.58 2.22 8.25
C TYR A 90 9.85 2.24 9.76
N SER A 91 11.10 2.50 10.13
CA SER A 91 11.56 2.34 11.53
C SER A 91 10.94 3.33 12.50
N ALA A 92 10.62 4.55 12.04
CA ALA A 92 10.16 5.66 12.90
C ALA A 92 11.06 5.86 14.13
N SER A 93 12.38 5.81 13.91
CA SER A 93 13.44 5.92 14.94
C SER A 93 13.56 4.71 15.88
N GLU A 94 12.83 3.64 15.65
CA GLU A 94 13.02 2.37 16.39
C GLU A 94 14.24 1.60 15.86
N LYS A 95 14.85 0.82 16.75
CA LYS A 95 15.89 -0.13 16.36
C LYS A 95 15.25 -1.38 15.75
N PRO A 96 15.90 -2.02 14.75
CA PRO A 96 15.43 -3.30 14.23
C PRO A 96 15.26 -4.35 15.32
N ILE A 97 14.20 -5.15 15.19
CA ILE A 97 13.94 -6.31 16.05
C ILE A 97 14.35 -7.57 15.29
N LYS A 98 15.18 -8.41 15.91
CA LYS A 98 15.64 -9.67 15.30
C LYS A 98 14.46 -10.53 14.84
N GLY A 99 14.48 -10.98 13.60
CA GLY A 99 13.43 -11.82 13.01
C GLY A 99 12.18 -11.08 12.56
N ILE A 100 12.12 -9.75 12.70
CA ILE A 100 11.00 -8.91 12.25
C ILE A 100 11.45 -8.07 11.05
N ASN A 101 10.97 -8.43 9.88
CA ASN A 101 11.24 -7.74 8.62
C ASN A 101 10.16 -8.05 7.59
N SER A 102 10.09 -7.25 6.54
CA SER A 102 9.08 -7.40 5.49
C SER A 102 9.25 -8.68 4.66
N ARG A 103 10.46 -9.19 4.52
CA ARG A 103 10.70 -10.48 3.81
C ARG A 103 10.01 -11.63 4.51
N ARG A 104 10.07 -11.68 5.85
CA ARG A 104 9.37 -12.69 6.64
C ARG A 104 7.85 -12.63 6.44
N ILE A 105 7.28 -11.42 6.36
CA ILE A 105 5.85 -11.25 6.04
C ILE A 105 5.55 -11.84 4.66
N VAL A 106 6.34 -11.51 3.65
CA VAL A 106 6.16 -12.01 2.28
C VAL A 106 6.29 -13.54 2.22
N GLU A 107 7.29 -14.12 2.86
CA GLU A 107 7.48 -15.58 2.94
C GLU A 107 6.29 -16.26 3.60
N THR A 108 5.82 -15.71 4.73
CA THR A 108 4.65 -16.24 5.44
C THR A 108 3.38 -16.15 4.59
N LEU A 109 3.17 -15.03 3.89
CA LEU A 109 2.04 -14.88 2.96
C LEU A 109 2.08 -15.91 1.84
N LYS A 110 3.24 -16.15 1.24
CA LYS A 110 3.43 -17.19 0.21
C LYS A 110 3.12 -18.59 0.74
N GLN A 111 3.63 -18.92 1.92
CA GLN A 111 3.35 -20.19 2.60
C GLN A 111 1.85 -20.37 2.88
N ASN A 112 1.13 -19.27 3.15
CA ASN A 112 -0.33 -19.26 3.35
C ASN A 112 -1.13 -19.17 2.03
N GLY A 113 -0.48 -19.31 0.88
CA GLY A 113 -1.14 -19.41 -0.42
C GLY A 113 -1.40 -18.08 -1.14
N HIS A 114 -0.78 -16.97 -0.71
CA HIS A 114 -0.84 -15.72 -1.48
C HIS A 114 -0.02 -15.85 -2.76
N LYS A 115 -0.67 -15.68 -3.91
CA LYS A 115 -0.08 -15.99 -5.22
C LYS A 115 0.74 -14.85 -5.83
N ASP A 116 0.42 -13.61 -5.49
CA ASP A 116 1.03 -12.41 -6.07
C ASP A 116 1.49 -11.43 -4.99
N VAL A 117 2.59 -11.78 -4.34
CA VAL A 117 3.25 -10.91 -3.35
C VAL A 117 4.73 -10.80 -3.65
N THR A 118 5.24 -9.57 -3.68
CA THR A 118 6.64 -9.25 -4.00
C THR A 118 7.21 -8.30 -2.94
N TYR A 119 8.43 -8.57 -2.49
CA TYR A 119 9.19 -7.64 -1.66
C TYR A 119 10.11 -6.80 -2.53
N LEU A 120 10.08 -5.48 -2.35
CA LEU A 120 10.99 -4.55 -3.01
C LEU A 120 11.56 -3.55 -1.99
N LYS A 121 12.85 -3.31 -2.08
CA LYS A 121 13.55 -2.38 -1.19
C LYS A 121 13.61 -0.97 -1.74
N LYS A 122 13.86 -0.83 -3.05
CA LYS A 122 14.06 0.46 -3.70
C LYS A 122 12.77 0.98 -4.30
N HIS A 123 12.53 2.28 -4.19
CA HIS A 123 11.36 2.94 -4.78
C HIS A 123 11.36 2.86 -6.32
N ASP A 124 12.53 2.96 -6.94
CA ASP A 124 12.65 2.85 -8.41
C ASP A 124 12.21 1.48 -8.91
N ASP A 125 12.61 0.40 -8.21
CA ASP A 125 12.18 -0.96 -8.55
C ASP A 125 10.65 -1.12 -8.45
N VAL A 126 10.00 -0.39 -7.53
CA VAL A 126 8.53 -0.38 -7.41
C VAL A 126 7.88 0.26 -8.64
N ILE A 127 8.40 1.40 -9.07
CA ILE A 127 7.90 2.13 -10.25
C ILE A 127 8.05 1.27 -11.51
N ASP A 128 9.21 0.63 -11.69
CA ASP A 128 9.46 -0.27 -12.82
C ASP A 128 8.52 -1.49 -12.81
N LEU A 129 8.28 -2.07 -11.62
CA LEU A 129 7.37 -3.19 -11.49
C LEU A 129 5.92 -2.78 -11.80
N ILE A 130 5.47 -1.63 -11.32
CA ILE A 130 4.13 -1.10 -11.61
C ILE A 130 3.95 -0.94 -13.12
N LYS A 131 4.92 -0.32 -13.79
CA LYS A 131 4.87 -0.12 -15.24
C LYS A 131 4.82 -1.45 -16.00
N LYS A 132 5.63 -2.44 -15.59
CA LYS A 132 5.65 -3.77 -16.18
C LYS A 132 4.34 -4.53 -16.00
N LYS A 133 3.69 -4.39 -14.85
CA LYS A 133 2.45 -5.09 -14.47
C LYS A 133 1.18 -4.28 -14.66
N LYS A 134 1.23 -3.13 -15.31
CA LYS A 134 0.10 -2.19 -15.44
C LYS A 134 -1.20 -2.83 -15.94
N ASP A 135 -1.09 -3.88 -16.75
CA ASP A 135 -2.24 -4.58 -17.33
C ASP A 135 -2.85 -5.64 -16.39
N ASP A 136 -2.15 -5.99 -15.29
CA ASP A 136 -2.59 -6.99 -14.33
C ASP A 136 -3.55 -6.44 -13.26
N PHE A 137 -3.69 -5.13 -13.14
CA PHE A 137 -4.55 -4.47 -12.16
C PHE A 137 -5.23 -3.20 -12.71
N ASP A 138 -6.30 -2.79 -12.05
CA ASP A 138 -7.10 -1.60 -12.42
C ASP A 138 -6.98 -0.48 -11.39
N ILE A 139 -6.69 -0.86 -10.14
CA ILE A 139 -6.56 0.04 -9.00
C ILE A 139 -5.17 -0.17 -8.37
N LEU A 140 -4.51 0.93 -8.10
CA LEU A 140 -3.24 0.96 -7.37
C LEU A 140 -3.45 1.65 -6.03
N VAL A 141 -3.02 1.01 -4.95
CA VAL A 141 -3.15 1.56 -3.59
C VAL A 141 -1.78 1.76 -2.98
N THR A 142 -1.48 2.95 -2.48
CA THR A 142 -0.35 3.22 -1.60
C THR A 142 -0.84 3.28 -0.16
N GLN A 143 -0.37 2.35 0.66
CA GLN A 143 -0.89 2.12 2.01
C GLN A 143 0.23 2.22 3.05
N GLY A 144 0.09 3.11 4.04
CA GLY A 144 1.00 3.22 5.16
C GLY A 144 1.34 4.65 5.58
N ALA A 145 1.92 4.78 6.78
CA ALA A 145 2.23 6.05 7.42
C ALA A 145 3.67 6.57 7.13
N GLY A 146 4.51 5.75 6.52
CA GLY A 146 5.93 6.05 6.33
C GLY A 146 6.27 6.64 4.95
N SER A 147 7.45 6.31 4.45
CA SER A 147 7.98 6.82 3.18
C SER A 147 7.27 6.30 1.92
N VAL A 148 6.30 5.42 2.04
CA VAL A 148 5.40 5.02 0.93
C VAL A 148 4.70 6.23 0.30
N SER A 149 4.51 7.30 1.04
CA SER A 149 4.00 8.58 0.51
C SER A 149 4.89 9.17 -0.59
N ASN A 150 6.19 8.92 -0.54
CA ASN A 150 7.11 9.36 -1.60
C ASN A 150 6.86 8.60 -2.91
N ILE A 151 6.53 7.32 -2.81
CA ILE A 151 6.14 6.50 -3.98
C ILE A 151 4.85 7.04 -4.58
N CYS A 152 3.85 7.32 -3.76
CA CYS A 152 2.61 7.96 -4.21
C CYS A 152 2.90 9.26 -4.98
N GLN A 153 3.77 10.11 -4.43
CA GLN A 153 4.13 11.38 -5.06
C GLN A 153 4.86 11.19 -6.39
N ILE A 154 5.76 10.21 -6.49
CA ILE A 154 6.45 9.87 -7.75
C ILE A 154 5.43 9.40 -8.79
N ILE A 155 4.49 8.52 -8.41
CA ILE A 155 3.44 8.03 -9.29
C ILE A 155 2.60 9.20 -9.82
N LYS A 156 2.17 10.09 -8.94
CA LYS A 156 1.40 11.29 -9.31
C LYS A 156 2.17 12.17 -10.29
N ASN A 157 3.42 12.50 -9.97
CA ASN A 157 4.26 13.37 -10.81
C ASN A 157 4.48 12.79 -12.21
N GLN A 158 4.54 11.46 -12.35
CA GLN A 158 4.79 10.81 -13.63
C GLN A 158 3.50 10.55 -14.44
N TRP A 159 2.40 10.23 -13.78
CA TRP A 159 1.23 9.63 -14.43
C TRP A 159 -0.11 10.24 -14.07
N GLU A 160 -0.21 11.24 -13.17
CA GLU A 160 -1.48 11.89 -12.86
C GLU A 160 -2.01 12.67 -14.07
N THR A 161 -3.28 12.51 -14.35
CA THR A 161 -3.97 13.15 -15.48
C THR A 161 -4.83 14.34 -15.04
#